data_e884b8de50ed4865c8fa13c43bb5cc14
#
_entry.id   e884b8de50ed4865c8fa13c43bb5cc14
#
_cell.length_a   1.000
_cell.length_b   1.000
_cell.length_c   1.000
_cell.angle_alpha   90.00
_cell.angle_beta   90.00
_cell.angle_gamma   90.00
#
_symmetry.space_group_name_H-M   'P 1'
#
loop_
_entity.id
_entity.type
_entity.pdbx_description
1 polymer ?
#
loop_
_entity_poly.entity_id
_entity_poly.type
_entity_poly.pdbx_seq_one_letter_code
_entity_poly.pdbx_strand_id
1 'polypeptide(L)'
;MKSWGLEVVMAKHAGSSHGTYGGSIKQRVEDLQDALDDEKAKIILCSRGGYGAVHLLGKLDFTRFRKHPKWLNWFSDITALHNVLQKEGFASLHALMARHLTVEPEDDFCTLALKDILFGHFNPETAESVETLENGFNYICPGHKLNHKGTANGILRGGNLSVFYGLR
;
A
#
# COMPACT_ATOMS: atom_id res chain seq x y z
N MET A 1 -12.34 5.11 -7.65
CA MET A 1 -11.45 4.57 -8.70
C MET A 1 -12.08 4.57 -10.10
N LYS A 2 -13.30 4.05 -10.30
CA LYS A 2 -13.98 4.16 -11.62
C LYS A 2 -14.25 5.62 -12.00
N SER A 3 -14.59 6.47 -11.03
CA SER A 3 -14.73 7.92 -11.22
C SER A 3 -13.42 8.60 -11.65
N TRP A 4 -12.27 7.95 -11.41
CA TRP A 4 -10.95 8.41 -11.87
C TRP A 4 -10.59 7.91 -13.28
N GLY A 5 -11.50 7.20 -13.97
CA GLY A 5 -11.25 6.61 -15.27
C GLY A 5 -10.47 5.29 -15.26
N LEU A 6 -10.29 4.68 -14.08
CA LEU A 6 -9.60 3.41 -13.95
C LEU A 6 -10.55 2.23 -14.16
N GLU A 7 -10.12 1.25 -14.95
CA GLU A 7 -10.78 -0.06 -15.00
C GLU A 7 -10.49 -0.83 -13.72
N VAL A 8 -11.54 -1.38 -13.10
CA VAL A 8 -11.42 -2.14 -11.86
C VAL A 8 -11.75 -3.59 -12.12
N VAL A 9 -10.76 -4.46 -11.97
CA VAL A 9 -10.89 -5.91 -12.06
C VAL A 9 -10.89 -6.47 -10.64
N MET A 10 -11.93 -7.24 -10.32
CA MET A 10 -12.02 -7.92 -9.02
C MET A 10 -11.32 -9.27 -9.08
N ALA A 11 -10.49 -9.54 -8.09
CA ALA A 11 -9.86 -10.84 -7.95
C ALA A 11 -10.91 -11.94 -7.72
N LYS A 12 -10.65 -13.14 -8.20
CA LYS A 12 -11.57 -14.28 -8.22
C LYS A 12 -12.15 -14.62 -6.84
N HIS A 13 -11.32 -14.50 -5.80
CA HIS A 13 -11.69 -14.87 -4.44
C HIS A 13 -11.89 -13.66 -3.52
N ALA A 14 -12.03 -12.43 -4.05
CA ALA A 14 -12.11 -11.20 -3.27
C ALA A 14 -13.26 -11.17 -2.24
N GLY A 15 -14.34 -11.96 -2.46
CA GLY A 15 -15.44 -12.12 -1.52
C GLY A 15 -15.37 -13.36 -0.63
N SER A 16 -14.29 -14.14 -0.72
CA SER A 16 -14.17 -15.39 0.03
C SER A 16 -13.89 -15.17 1.52
N SER A 17 -14.29 -16.14 2.32
CA SER A 17 -14.05 -16.16 3.78
C SER A 17 -13.57 -17.54 4.21
N HIS A 18 -12.60 -17.57 5.14
CA HIS A 18 -12.11 -18.79 5.78
C HIS A 18 -11.71 -18.47 7.22
N GLY A 19 -12.58 -18.77 8.15
CA GLY A 19 -12.45 -18.31 9.53
C GLY A 19 -12.45 -16.79 9.60
N THR A 20 -11.41 -16.19 10.15
CA THR A 20 -11.23 -14.73 10.23
C THR A 20 -10.53 -14.12 9.00
N TYR A 21 -10.13 -14.95 8.04
CA TYR A 21 -9.37 -14.52 6.87
C TYR A 21 -10.26 -14.30 5.64
N GLY A 22 -9.82 -13.46 4.73
CA GLY A 22 -10.45 -13.27 3.41
C GLY A 22 -10.07 -14.42 2.45
N GLY A 23 -10.58 -15.62 2.73
CA GLY A 23 -10.24 -16.84 1.97
C GLY A 23 -9.07 -17.64 2.54
N SER A 24 -8.89 -18.86 2.03
CA SER A 24 -7.77 -19.73 2.37
C SER A 24 -6.43 -19.14 1.90
N ILE A 25 -5.32 -19.64 2.44
CA ILE A 25 -3.98 -19.22 1.99
C ILE A 25 -3.83 -19.45 0.48
N LYS A 26 -4.29 -20.60 -0.04
CA LYS A 26 -4.24 -20.94 -1.46
C LYS A 26 -4.98 -19.90 -2.31
N GLN A 27 -6.21 -19.56 -1.95
CA GLN A 27 -7.02 -18.57 -2.67
C GLN A 27 -6.37 -17.19 -2.68
N ARG A 28 -5.84 -16.75 -1.53
CA ARG A 28 -5.17 -15.44 -1.42
C ARG A 28 -3.85 -15.39 -2.20
N VAL A 29 -3.10 -16.51 -2.25
CA VAL A 29 -1.89 -16.62 -3.08
C VAL A 29 -2.27 -16.58 -4.55
N GLU A 30 -3.31 -17.34 -4.99
CA GLU A 30 -3.80 -17.35 -6.36
C GLU A 30 -4.20 -15.93 -6.80
N ASP A 31 -5.06 -15.25 -6.05
CA ASP A 31 -5.51 -13.90 -6.38
C ASP A 31 -4.37 -12.87 -6.47
N LEU A 32 -3.43 -12.94 -5.52
CA LEU A 32 -2.31 -12.00 -5.53
C LEU A 32 -1.32 -12.32 -6.63
N GLN A 33 -1.06 -13.61 -6.91
CA GLN A 33 -0.18 -14.03 -8.00
C GLN A 33 -0.75 -13.62 -9.35
N ASP A 34 -2.05 -13.85 -9.58
CA ASP A 34 -2.72 -13.44 -10.82
C ASP A 34 -2.59 -11.92 -11.01
N ALA A 35 -2.76 -11.14 -9.95
CA ALA A 35 -2.60 -9.68 -10.01
C ALA A 35 -1.14 -9.25 -10.23
N LEU A 36 -0.16 -9.95 -9.66
CA LEU A 36 1.27 -9.69 -9.89
C LEU A 36 1.66 -10.01 -11.34
N ASP A 37 1.05 -11.04 -11.93
CA ASP A 37 1.35 -11.54 -13.26
C ASP A 37 0.60 -10.81 -14.38
N ASP A 38 -0.49 -10.12 -14.08
CA ASP A 38 -1.28 -9.39 -15.07
C ASP A 38 -0.52 -8.15 -15.58
N GLU A 39 -0.04 -8.21 -16.81
CA GLU A 39 0.72 -7.11 -17.45
C GLU A 39 -0.09 -5.83 -17.67
N LYS A 40 -1.43 -5.94 -17.72
CA LYS A 40 -2.33 -4.79 -17.88
C LYS A 40 -2.57 -4.06 -16.58
N ALA A 41 -2.52 -4.76 -15.45
CA ALA A 41 -2.70 -4.15 -14.14
C ALA A 41 -1.57 -3.14 -13.87
N LYS A 42 -1.95 -1.94 -13.42
CA LYS A 42 -1.01 -0.88 -13.01
C LYS A 42 -0.97 -0.70 -11.51
N ILE A 43 -2.03 -1.14 -10.84
CA ILE A 43 -2.23 -0.99 -9.40
C ILE A 43 -2.84 -2.27 -8.85
N ILE A 44 -2.28 -2.77 -7.78
CA ILE A 44 -2.89 -3.80 -6.95
C ILE A 44 -3.40 -3.11 -5.70
N LEU A 45 -4.73 -3.06 -5.55
CA LEU A 45 -5.40 -2.48 -4.41
C LEU A 45 -6.01 -3.59 -3.55
N CYS A 46 -5.46 -3.81 -2.37
CA CYS A 46 -6.03 -4.79 -1.47
C CYS A 46 -7.36 -4.28 -0.86
N SER A 47 -8.37 -5.10 -0.70
CA SER A 47 -9.72 -4.68 -0.31
C SER A 47 -9.81 -4.19 1.14
N ARG A 48 -9.12 -4.85 2.07
CA ARG A 48 -9.04 -4.48 3.50
C ARG A 48 -7.80 -5.06 4.15
N GLY A 49 -7.42 -4.48 5.28
CA GLY A 49 -6.45 -5.04 6.21
C GLY A 49 -7.01 -6.26 6.95
N GLY A 50 -6.25 -6.71 7.89
CA GLY A 50 -6.64 -7.84 8.71
C GLY A 50 -5.40 -8.48 9.32
N TYR A 51 -5.29 -9.79 9.13
CA TYR A 51 -4.15 -10.58 9.55
C TYR A 51 -3.86 -11.68 8.54
N GLY A 52 -2.60 -12.07 8.44
CA GLY A 52 -2.18 -13.26 7.70
C GLY A 52 -1.54 -13.00 6.34
N ALA A 53 -1.20 -11.75 5.98
CA ALA A 53 -0.36 -11.48 4.81
C ALA A 53 1.00 -12.19 4.93
N VAL A 54 1.50 -12.36 6.14
CA VAL A 54 2.72 -13.13 6.43
C VAL A 54 2.67 -14.57 5.90
N HIS A 55 1.50 -15.20 5.85
CA HIS A 55 1.33 -16.57 5.34
C HIS A 55 1.51 -16.69 3.82
N LEU A 56 1.54 -15.56 3.11
CA LEU A 56 1.76 -15.51 1.66
C LEU A 56 3.25 -15.42 1.31
N LEU A 57 4.08 -15.00 2.29
CA LEU A 57 5.51 -14.85 2.08
C LEU A 57 6.15 -16.17 1.68
N GLY A 58 7.08 -16.12 0.72
CA GLY A 58 7.74 -17.31 0.17
C GLY A 58 6.88 -18.19 -0.74
N LYS A 59 5.61 -17.78 -1.03
CA LYS A 59 4.69 -18.49 -1.93
C LYS A 59 4.39 -17.73 -3.23
N LEU A 60 4.95 -16.54 -3.37
CA LEU A 60 4.74 -15.65 -4.51
C LEU A 60 5.97 -15.65 -5.42
N ASP A 61 5.73 -15.65 -6.71
CA ASP A 61 6.76 -15.47 -7.74
C ASP A 61 6.70 -14.04 -8.28
N PHE A 62 7.80 -13.32 -8.17
CA PHE A 62 7.92 -11.94 -8.65
C PHE A 62 8.57 -11.83 -10.05
N THR A 63 8.76 -12.95 -10.76
CA THR A 63 9.46 -12.96 -12.06
C THR A 63 8.77 -12.08 -13.09
N ARG A 64 7.45 -12.17 -13.22
CA ARG A 64 6.67 -11.31 -14.13
C ARG A 64 6.53 -9.89 -13.60
N PHE A 65 6.32 -9.76 -12.30
CA PHE A 65 6.26 -8.44 -11.66
C PHE A 65 7.52 -7.61 -11.92
N ARG A 66 8.71 -8.21 -11.86
CA ARG A 66 9.98 -7.52 -12.15
C ARG A 66 10.05 -6.97 -13.59
N LYS A 67 9.38 -7.61 -14.53
CA LYS A 67 9.31 -7.15 -15.93
C LYS A 67 8.25 -6.09 -16.15
N HIS A 68 7.17 -6.17 -15.41
CA HIS A 68 6.00 -5.28 -15.51
C HIS A 68 5.60 -4.79 -14.11
N PRO A 69 6.43 -3.94 -13.48
CA PRO A 69 6.18 -3.46 -12.12
C PRO A 69 4.90 -2.62 -12.06
N LYS A 70 4.23 -2.71 -10.93
CA LYS A 70 2.98 -2.01 -10.66
C LYS A 70 2.91 -1.57 -9.21
N TRP A 71 2.09 -0.59 -8.91
CA TRP A 71 1.89 -0.15 -7.54
C TRP A 71 1.18 -1.20 -6.70
N LEU A 72 1.76 -1.59 -5.58
CA LEU A 72 1.04 -2.26 -4.51
C LEU A 72 0.63 -1.19 -3.50
N ASN A 73 -0.68 -0.99 -3.38
CA ASN A 73 -1.25 0.05 -2.53
C ASN A 73 -1.99 -0.56 -1.35
N TRP A 74 -1.53 -0.27 -0.12
CA TRP A 74 -2.16 -0.69 1.11
C TRP A 74 -1.44 -0.24 2.40
N PHE A 75 -2.02 -0.59 3.57
CA PHE A 75 -1.38 -0.42 4.86
C PHE A 75 -1.67 -1.58 5.85
N SER A 76 -1.29 -1.45 7.13
CA SER A 76 -1.53 -2.41 8.21
C SER A 76 -0.83 -3.75 7.98
N ASP A 77 -1.54 -4.88 7.94
CA ASP A 77 -1.01 -6.24 7.77
C ASP A 77 -0.18 -6.42 6.48
N ILE A 78 -0.50 -5.66 5.43
CA ILE A 78 0.23 -5.71 4.16
C ILE A 78 1.66 -5.15 4.27
N THR A 79 2.02 -4.60 5.40
CA THR A 79 3.42 -4.29 5.73
C THR A 79 4.35 -5.48 5.43
N ALA A 80 3.87 -6.72 5.60
CA ALA A 80 4.62 -7.91 5.24
C ALA A 80 5.00 -7.94 3.74
N LEU A 81 4.06 -7.63 2.86
CA LEU A 81 4.30 -7.59 1.41
C LEU A 81 5.11 -6.35 0.99
N HIS A 82 4.91 -5.19 1.62
CA HIS A 82 5.73 -4.01 1.39
C HIS A 82 7.22 -4.32 1.62
N ASN A 83 7.54 -5.05 2.69
CA ASN A 83 8.92 -5.43 2.98
C ASN A 83 9.49 -6.40 1.94
N VAL A 84 8.67 -7.31 1.40
CA VAL A 84 9.10 -8.20 0.30
C VAL A 84 9.39 -7.39 -0.95
N LEU A 85 8.48 -6.51 -1.39
CA LEU A 85 8.70 -5.66 -2.56
C LEU A 85 9.94 -4.79 -2.42
N GLN A 86 10.17 -4.24 -1.23
CA GLN A 86 11.35 -3.45 -0.98
C GLN A 86 12.65 -4.28 -1.05
N LYS A 87 12.62 -5.53 -0.57
CA LYS A 87 13.74 -6.47 -0.73
C LYS A 87 13.99 -6.80 -2.20
N GLU A 88 12.94 -6.86 -3.01
CA GLU A 88 13.01 -7.03 -4.47
C GLU A 88 13.46 -5.76 -5.21
N GLY A 89 13.65 -4.64 -4.53
CA GLY A 89 14.10 -3.35 -5.09
C GLY A 89 12.98 -2.45 -5.61
N PHE A 90 11.72 -2.73 -5.25
CA PHE A 90 10.56 -1.96 -5.72
C PHE A 90 9.94 -1.10 -4.61
N ALA A 91 9.50 0.08 -5.00
CA ALA A 91 8.67 0.92 -4.15
C ALA A 91 7.21 0.40 -4.09
N SER A 92 6.53 0.72 -3.00
CA SER A 92 5.11 0.43 -2.81
C SER A 92 4.45 1.56 -2.03
N LEU A 93 3.13 1.64 -2.05
CA LEU A 93 2.37 2.72 -1.43
C LEU A 93 1.77 2.25 -0.11
N HIS A 94 2.23 2.80 1.00
CA HIS A 94 1.59 2.64 2.30
C HIS A 94 0.50 3.70 2.44
N ALA A 95 -0.68 3.44 1.86
CA ALA A 95 -1.74 4.42 1.66
C ALA A 95 -3.15 3.79 1.82
N LEU A 96 -4.19 4.55 1.47
CA LEU A 96 -5.59 4.21 1.68
C LEU A 96 -6.01 2.84 1.11
N MET A 97 -6.90 2.15 1.83
CA MET A 97 -7.53 0.91 1.37
C MET A 97 -8.83 1.19 0.60
N ALA A 98 -9.28 0.19 -0.17
CA ALA A 98 -10.51 0.32 -0.97
C ALA A 98 -11.71 0.82 -0.15
N ARG A 99 -11.83 0.39 1.11
CA ARG A 99 -12.90 0.86 1.99
C ARG A 99 -12.86 2.37 2.22
N HIS A 100 -11.69 2.98 2.43
CA HIS A 100 -11.58 4.42 2.63
C HIS A 100 -12.06 5.18 1.40
N LEU A 101 -11.69 4.71 0.21
CA LEU A 101 -12.15 5.29 -1.06
C LEU A 101 -13.67 5.18 -1.30
N THR A 102 -14.41 4.48 -0.44
CA THR A 102 -15.87 4.36 -0.52
C THR A 102 -16.61 5.12 0.57
N VAL A 103 -15.94 5.52 1.63
CA VAL A 103 -16.57 6.18 2.79
C VAL A 103 -16.07 7.61 3.00
N GLU A 104 -14.85 7.92 2.57
CA GLU A 104 -14.31 9.26 2.66
C GLU A 104 -14.84 10.13 1.50
N PRO A 105 -14.95 11.46 1.69
CA PRO A 105 -15.27 12.39 0.62
C PRO A 105 -14.27 12.31 -0.55
N GLU A 106 -14.71 12.62 -1.77
CA GLU A 106 -13.83 12.60 -2.95
C GLU A 106 -12.71 13.66 -2.89
N ASP A 107 -12.90 14.72 -2.12
CA ASP A 107 -11.98 15.81 -1.87
C ASP A 107 -11.13 15.62 -0.58
N ASP A 108 -11.24 14.45 0.07
CA ASP A 108 -10.36 14.10 1.18
C ASP A 108 -8.89 14.17 0.77
N PHE A 109 -8.08 14.82 1.60
CA PHE A 109 -6.66 15.04 1.34
C PHE A 109 -5.90 13.76 0.99
N CYS A 110 -6.10 12.69 1.76
CA CYS A 110 -5.40 11.42 1.51
C CYS A 110 -5.85 10.76 0.19
N THR A 111 -7.12 10.93 -0.16
CA THR A 111 -7.70 10.47 -1.43
C THR A 111 -7.11 11.21 -2.62
N LEU A 112 -7.00 12.53 -2.51
CA LEU A 112 -6.39 13.37 -3.56
C LEU A 112 -4.89 13.08 -3.70
N ALA A 113 -4.16 13.00 -2.60
CA ALA A 113 -2.74 12.66 -2.60
C ALA A 113 -2.46 11.29 -3.24
N LEU A 114 -3.28 10.28 -2.92
CA LEU A 114 -3.17 8.97 -3.56
C LEU A 114 -3.41 9.06 -5.06
N LYS A 115 -4.43 9.81 -5.49
CA LYS A 115 -4.74 10.02 -6.90
C LYS A 115 -3.57 10.67 -7.63
N ASP A 116 -2.99 11.73 -7.07
CA ASP A 116 -1.86 12.45 -7.67
C ASP A 116 -0.64 11.54 -7.83
N ILE A 117 -0.33 10.71 -6.84
CA ILE A 117 0.75 9.72 -6.95
C ILE A 117 0.46 8.72 -8.08
N LEU A 118 -0.76 8.17 -8.14
CA LEU A 118 -1.12 7.15 -9.11
C LEU A 118 -1.12 7.66 -10.55
N PHE A 119 -1.42 8.94 -10.76
CA PHE A 119 -1.43 9.57 -12.08
C PHE A 119 -0.13 10.31 -12.42
N GLY A 120 0.87 10.23 -11.55
CA GLY A 120 2.18 10.85 -11.78
C GLY A 120 2.18 12.38 -11.64
N HIS A 121 1.19 12.96 -10.97
CA HIS A 121 1.12 14.39 -10.71
C HIS A 121 1.89 14.79 -9.45
N PHE A 122 2.24 13.83 -8.61
CA PHE A 122 3.00 14.09 -7.39
C PHE A 122 4.46 14.41 -7.73
N ASN A 123 4.90 15.59 -7.33
CA ASN A 123 6.31 15.98 -7.39
C ASN A 123 6.85 16.15 -5.96
N PRO A 124 7.74 15.27 -5.50
CA PRO A 124 8.28 15.36 -4.14
C PRO A 124 9.14 16.62 -3.90
N GLU A 125 9.69 17.25 -4.97
CA GLU A 125 10.50 18.46 -4.87
C GLU A 125 9.64 19.72 -4.66
N THR A 126 8.40 19.68 -5.14
CA THR A 126 7.44 20.80 -5.02
C THR A 126 6.31 20.48 -4.04
N ALA A 127 6.24 19.25 -3.52
CA ALA A 127 5.29 18.92 -2.49
C ALA A 127 5.53 19.84 -1.28
N GLU A 128 4.56 20.69 -1.02
CA GLU A 128 4.59 21.53 0.17
C GLU A 128 4.77 20.65 1.39
N SER A 129 5.64 21.05 2.30
CA SER A 129 5.77 20.36 3.56
C SER A 129 4.40 20.35 4.24
N VAL A 130 4.09 19.29 4.98
CA VAL A 130 2.81 19.12 5.70
C VAL A 130 2.47 20.33 6.59
N GLU A 131 3.41 21.22 6.84
CA GLU A 131 3.27 22.45 7.60
C GLU A 131 2.42 23.53 6.89
N THR A 132 2.26 23.45 5.56
CA THR A 132 1.58 24.48 4.74
C THR A 132 0.16 24.11 4.32
N LEU A 133 -0.37 22.95 4.69
CA LEU A 133 -1.75 22.59 4.38
C LEU A 133 -2.71 23.39 5.27
N GLU A 134 -3.33 24.41 4.70
CA GLU A 134 -4.34 25.28 5.36
C GLU A 134 -5.52 24.51 5.98
N ASN A 135 -5.68 23.24 5.66
CA ASN A 135 -6.79 22.37 6.07
C ASN A 135 -6.51 21.48 7.29
N GLY A 136 -5.55 21.81 8.11
CA GLY A 136 -5.50 21.30 9.49
C GLY A 136 -4.92 19.92 9.72
N PHE A 137 -4.36 19.27 8.74
CA PHE A 137 -3.50 18.10 8.94
C PHE A 137 -2.03 18.50 9.09
N ASN A 138 -1.76 19.32 10.10
CA ASN A 138 -0.40 19.45 10.61
C ASN A 138 -0.02 18.15 11.30
N TYR A 139 0.61 17.23 10.59
CA TYR A 139 1.34 16.14 11.22
C TYR A 139 2.60 16.74 11.87
N ILE A 140 2.39 17.54 12.88
CA ILE A 140 3.46 17.99 13.74
C ILE A 140 3.83 16.77 14.57
N CYS A 141 5.00 16.20 14.29
CA CYS A 141 5.59 15.23 15.20
C CYS A 141 5.82 15.97 16.53
N PRO A 142 5.02 15.73 17.57
CA PRO A 142 5.15 16.47 18.82
C PRO A 142 6.55 16.24 19.37
N GLY A 143 7.20 17.30 19.82
CA GLY A 143 8.50 17.20 20.44
C GLY A 143 8.47 16.19 21.59
N HIS A 144 9.38 15.23 21.57
CA HIS A 144 9.52 14.26 22.65
C HIS A 144 10.99 14.17 23.06
N LYS A 145 11.23 13.88 24.34
CA LYS A 145 12.60 13.78 24.90
C LYS A 145 13.47 12.70 24.24
N LEU A 146 12.85 11.73 23.57
CA LEU A 146 13.56 10.68 22.83
C LEU A 146 13.75 11.01 21.34
N ASN A 147 13.27 12.18 20.87
CA ASN A 147 13.49 12.58 19.49
C ASN A 147 14.96 12.98 19.31
N HIS A 148 15.59 12.43 18.29
CA HIS A 148 16.91 12.84 17.84
C HIS A 148 16.74 13.67 16.56
N LYS A 149 17.18 14.94 16.60
CA LYS A 149 17.18 15.82 15.43
C LYS A 149 18.35 15.48 14.52
N GLY A 150 18.13 15.55 13.22
CA GLY A 150 19.17 15.31 12.23
C GLY A 150 18.61 15.09 10.84
N THR A 151 19.51 14.97 9.88
CA THR A 151 19.21 14.64 8.50
C THR A 151 19.83 13.30 8.17
N ALA A 152 19.11 12.44 7.46
CA ALA A 152 19.60 11.14 7.00
C ALA A 152 19.17 10.90 5.56
N ASN A 153 20.02 10.20 4.80
CA ASN A 153 19.72 9.71 3.47
C ASN A 153 19.64 8.18 3.51
N GLY A 154 18.62 7.61 2.86
CA GLY A 154 18.46 6.16 2.83
C GLY A 154 17.11 5.75 2.24
N ILE A 155 16.92 4.44 2.12
CA ILE A 155 15.64 3.87 1.71
C ILE A 155 14.71 3.89 2.91
N LEU A 156 13.54 4.54 2.76
CA LEU A 156 12.51 4.56 3.78
C LEU A 156 11.89 3.17 3.94
N ARG A 157 11.93 2.65 5.17
CA ARG A 157 11.33 1.37 5.54
C ARG A 157 10.36 1.57 6.68
N GLY A 158 9.26 0.81 6.67
CA GLY A 158 8.30 0.91 7.77
C GLY A 158 6.95 0.30 7.45
N GLY A 159 5.94 0.81 8.14
CA GLY A 159 4.57 0.34 8.12
C GLY A 159 4.07 0.02 9.52
N ASN A 160 3.23 -1.01 9.66
CA ASN A 160 2.79 -1.49 10.96
C ASN A 160 3.97 -2.10 11.75
N LEU A 161 4.37 -1.46 12.84
CA LEU A 161 5.54 -1.84 13.61
C LEU A 161 5.44 -3.26 14.19
N SER A 162 4.26 -3.69 14.60
CA SER A 162 4.05 -5.06 15.13
C SER A 162 4.26 -6.12 14.06
N VAL A 163 3.79 -5.85 12.83
CA VAL A 163 4.02 -6.75 11.69
C VAL A 163 5.50 -6.76 11.32
N PHE A 164 6.11 -5.58 11.25
CA PHE A 164 7.53 -5.44 10.94
C PHE A 164 8.41 -6.19 11.93
N TYR A 165 8.09 -6.08 13.24
CA TYR A 165 8.80 -6.79 14.29
C TYR A 165 8.68 -8.32 14.14
N GLY A 166 7.52 -8.83 13.73
CA GLY A 166 7.27 -10.26 13.50
C GLY A 166 7.95 -10.86 12.25
N LEU A 167 8.57 -10.04 11.40
CA LEU A 167 9.27 -10.47 10.18
C LEU A 167 10.77 -10.77 10.41
N ARG A 168 11.24 -10.82 11.65
CA ARG A 168 12.63 -11.10 12.01
C ARG A 168 13.04 -12.54 11.70
#